data_2c902f56ac3028cd54386a84ef910356
#
_entry.id   2c902f56ac3028cd54386a84ef910356
#
_cell.length_a   1.000
_cell.length_b   1.000
_cell.length_c   1.000
_cell.angle_alpha   90.00
_cell.angle_beta   90.00
_cell.angle_gamma   90.00
#
_symmetry.space_group_name_H-M   'P 1'
#
loop_
_entity.id
_entity.type
_entity.pdbx_description
1 polymer ?
#
loop_
_entity_poly.entity_id
_entity_poly.type
_entity_poly.pdbx_seq_one_letter_code
_entity_poly.pdbx_strand_id
1 'polypeptide(L)'
;LPEQLQSPLLTAEWEYRLGEIERGQLAPEEFLDGISTMLKDLVGTYQVIKGTEYLFSPPRDVVGKCPRCGGEVAELQKGFFCQNDSCKFAIWKNNKWWAAKKKQPTKAVVSALLNDGRVRVTGLYSEKTGKTYDAAVVLEDDGQYANFKLEFDQRKGGSR
;
A
#
# COMPACT_ATOMS: atom_id res chain seq x y z
N LEU A 1 4.15 -8.56 -23.26
CA LEU A 1 5.00 -9.72 -23.66
C LEU A 1 5.99 -9.23 -24.69
N PRO A 2 7.28 -9.61 -24.60
CA PRO A 2 8.30 -9.26 -25.59
C PRO A 2 7.89 -9.73 -26.99
N GLU A 3 8.11 -8.89 -28.00
CA GLU A 3 7.80 -9.22 -29.39
C GLU A 3 8.50 -10.51 -29.85
N GLN A 4 9.67 -10.81 -29.29
CA GLN A 4 10.40 -12.03 -29.58
C GLN A 4 9.64 -13.33 -29.22
N LEU A 5 8.81 -13.29 -28.15
CA LEU A 5 8.00 -14.44 -27.73
C LEU A 5 6.67 -14.53 -28.51
N GLN A 6 6.32 -13.51 -29.25
CA GLN A 6 5.11 -13.46 -30.10
C GLN A 6 5.41 -13.83 -31.56
N SER A 7 6.69 -14.07 -31.89
CA SER A 7 7.10 -14.37 -33.26
C SER A 7 6.75 -15.82 -33.64
N PRO A 8 5.96 -16.02 -34.70
CA PRO A 8 5.70 -17.36 -35.22
C PRO A 8 6.97 -18.08 -35.66
N LEU A 9 8.03 -17.32 -36.03
CA LEU A 9 9.32 -17.87 -36.42
C LEU A 9 10.04 -18.58 -35.28
N LEU A 10 9.93 -18.05 -34.04
CA LEU A 10 10.53 -18.68 -32.87
C LEU A 10 9.89 -20.03 -32.58
N THR A 11 8.57 -20.12 -32.69
CA THR A 11 7.82 -21.37 -32.51
C THR A 11 8.22 -22.39 -33.57
N ALA A 12 8.29 -21.98 -34.83
CA ALA A 12 8.70 -22.85 -35.92
C ALA A 12 10.16 -23.37 -35.78
N GLU A 13 11.06 -22.50 -35.31
CA GLU A 13 12.44 -22.90 -35.01
C GLU A 13 12.52 -23.93 -33.88
N TRP A 14 11.74 -23.75 -32.83
CA TRP A 14 11.69 -24.69 -31.73
C TRP A 14 11.10 -26.04 -32.14
N GLU A 15 10.03 -26.06 -32.93
CA GLU A 15 9.45 -27.28 -33.46
C GLU A 15 10.43 -28.02 -34.38
N TYR A 16 11.18 -27.30 -35.20
CA TYR A 16 12.21 -27.86 -36.04
C TYR A 16 13.32 -28.54 -35.20
N ARG A 17 13.84 -27.86 -34.19
CA ARG A 17 14.86 -28.38 -33.28
C ARG A 17 14.37 -29.57 -32.46
N LEU A 18 13.11 -29.55 -32.01
CA LEU A 18 12.51 -30.70 -31.34
C LEU A 18 12.43 -31.91 -32.26
N GLY A 19 12.13 -31.70 -33.55
CA GLY A 19 12.17 -32.76 -34.55
C GLY A 19 13.60 -33.31 -34.82
N GLU A 20 14.63 -32.49 -34.67
CA GLU A 20 16.02 -32.93 -34.74
C GLU A 20 16.45 -33.78 -33.53
N ILE A 21 15.93 -33.44 -32.34
CA ILE A 21 16.13 -34.23 -31.11
C ILE A 21 15.46 -35.59 -31.25
N GLU A 22 14.24 -35.64 -31.78
CA GLU A 22 13.51 -36.90 -32.00
C GLU A 22 14.24 -37.83 -32.99
N ARG A 23 14.91 -37.24 -33.99
CA ARG A 23 15.73 -37.97 -34.96
C ARG A 23 17.14 -38.31 -34.46
N GLY A 24 17.50 -37.87 -33.25
CA GLY A 24 18.83 -38.09 -32.65
C GLY A 24 19.95 -37.26 -33.28
N GLN A 25 19.60 -36.19 -34.00
CA GLN A 25 20.56 -35.29 -34.65
C GLN A 25 21.01 -34.14 -33.76
N LEU A 26 20.23 -33.79 -32.76
CA LEU A 26 20.52 -32.74 -31.77
C LEU A 26 20.43 -33.32 -30.36
N ALA A 27 21.42 -33.02 -29.52
CA ALA A 27 21.36 -33.39 -28.12
C ALA A 27 20.32 -32.53 -27.37
N PRO A 28 19.46 -33.15 -26.54
CA PRO A 28 18.46 -32.40 -25.77
C PRO A 28 19.08 -31.30 -24.88
N GLU A 29 20.30 -31.50 -24.42
CA GLU A 29 21.05 -30.59 -23.57
C GLU A 29 21.39 -29.27 -24.28
N GLU A 30 21.77 -29.33 -25.56
CA GLU A 30 22.05 -28.14 -26.38
C GLU A 30 20.79 -27.29 -26.62
N PHE A 31 19.67 -27.93 -26.80
CA PHE A 31 18.38 -27.25 -26.93
C PHE A 31 17.99 -26.55 -25.63
N LEU A 32 18.15 -27.21 -24.49
CA LEU A 32 17.86 -26.64 -23.16
C LEU A 32 18.82 -25.49 -22.80
N ASP A 33 20.09 -25.59 -23.19
CA ASP A 33 21.06 -24.50 -23.00
C ASP A 33 20.69 -23.26 -23.83
N GLY A 34 20.23 -23.46 -25.05
CA GLY A 34 19.72 -22.37 -25.90
C GLY A 34 18.54 -21.63 -25.26
N ILE A 35 17.58 -22.40 -24.75
CA ILE A 35 16.42 -21.83 -24.02
C ILE A 35 16.88 -21.14 -22.73
N SER A 36 17.77 -21.76 -21.95
CA SER A 36 18.31 -21.16 -20.70
C SER A 36 19.02 -19.85 -20.96
N THR A 37 19.79 -19.74 -22.03
CA THR A 37 20.50 -18.51 -22.40
C THR A 37 19.51 -17.43 -22.82
N MET A 38 18.53 -17.78 -23.64
CA MET A 38 17.47 -16.83 -24.04
C MET A 38 16.67 -16.32 -22.83
N LEU A 39 16.33 -17.20 -21.89
CA LEU A 39 15.63 -16.81 -20.66
C LEU A 39 16.47 -15.90 -19.77
N LYS A 40 17.78 -16.17 -19.66
CA LYS A 40 18.71 -15.30 -18.91
C LYS A 40 18.79 -13.91 -19.51
N ASP A 41 18.87 -13.80 -20.83
CA ASP A 41 18.88 -12.54 -21.55
C ASP A 41 17.55 -11.79 -21.39
N LEU A 42 16.43 -12.49 -21.47
CA LEU A 42 15.11 -11.91 -21.23
C LEU A 42 14.98 -11.39 -19.80
N VAL A 43 15.35 -12.19 -18.81
CA VAL A 43 15.32 -11.77 -17.41
C VAL A 43 16.27 -10.58 -17.17
N GLY A 44 17.47 -10.60 -17.75
CA GLY A 44 18.42 -9.51 -17.65
C GLY A 44 17.90 -8.20 -18.28
N THR A 45 17.24 -8.29 -19.41
CA THR A 45 16.66 -7.13 -20.11
C THR A 45 15.41 -6.61 -19.40
N TYR A 46 14.60 -7.49 -18.79
CA TYR A 46 13.35 -7.13 -18.12
C TYR A 46 13.47 -6.86 -16.63
N GLN A 47 14.64 -7.03 -16.02
CA GLN A 47 14.85 -6.64 -14.61
C GLN A 47 14.71 -5.13 -14.34
N VAL A 48 14.54 -4.32 -15.36
CA VAL A 48 14.46 -2.86 -15.25
C VAL A 48 13.10 -2.31 -15.67
N ILE A 49 12.02 -3.04 -15.46
CA ILE A 49 10.72 -2.36 -15.39
C ILE A 49 10.51 -1.94 -13.93
N LYS A 50 11.17 -0.85 -13.55
CA LYS A 50 10.80 -0.09 -12.37
C LYS A 50 9.36 0.39 -12.56
N GLY A 51 8.42 -0.26 -11.93
CA GLY A 51 7.00 0.06 -12.05
C GLY A 51 6.08 -1.15 -11.97
N THR A 52 6.60 -2.38 -12.01
CA THR A 52 5.79 -3.59 -11.80
C THR A 52 5.28 -3.72 -10.37
N GLU A 53 5.81 -2.95 -9.44
CA GLU A 53 5.26 -2.84 -8.08
C GLU A 53 3.80 -2.38 -8.08
N TYR A 54 3.37 -1.65 -9.10
CA TYR A 54 1.98 -1.21 -9.26
C TYR A 54 1.06 -2.28 -9.85
N LEU A 55 1.58 -3.24 -10.60
CA LEU A 55 0.78 -4.31 -11.22
C LEU A 55 0.45 -5.45 -10.25
N PHE A 56 1.27 -5.63 -9.23
CA PHE A 56 1.12 -6.68 -8.21
C PHE A 56 0.95 -6.12 -6.80
N SER A 57 0.72 -4.82 -6.67
CA SER A 57 0.33 -4.26 -5.37
C SER A 57 -0.99 -4.89 -4.96
N PRO A 58 -1.06 -5.48 -3.77
CA PRO A 58 -2.34 -5.95 -3.26
C PRO A 58 -3.34 -4.79 -3.29
N PRO A 59 -4.63 -5.06 -3.48
CA PRO A 59 -5.65 -4.02 -3.53
C PRO A 59 -5.49 -3.14 -2.29
N ARG A 60 -5.21 -1.85 -2.52
CA ARG A 60 -5.00 -0.91 -1.43
C ARG A 60 -6.33 -0.73 -0.71
N ASP A 61 -6.34 -1.02 0.57
CA ASP A 61 -7.52 -0.82 1.40
C ASP A 61 -7.83 0.68 1.52
N VAL A 62 -8.80 1.13 0.75
CA VAL A 62 -9.30 2.50 0.84
C VAL A 62 -10.01 2.68 2.17
N VAL A 63 -9.58 3.67 2.93
CA VAL A 63 -10.09 3.94 4.28
C VAL A 63 -11.17 5.02 4.28
N GLY A 64 -11.05 5.98 3.37
CA GLY A 64 -11.98 7.09 3.24
C GLY A 64 -11.52 8.12 2.23
N LYS A 65 -12.19 9.26 2.22
CA LYS A 65 -11.86 10.39 1.34
C LYS A 65 -10.93 11.38 2.03
N CYS A 66 -10.00 11.92 1.27
CA CYS A 66 -9.09 12.93 1.75
C CYS A 66 -9.82 14.25 2.01
N PRO A 67 -9.67 14.88 3.18
CA PRO A 67 -10.31 16.15 3.49
C PRO A 67 -9.76 17.33 2.67
N ARG A 68 -8.54 17.18 2.08
CA ARG A 68 -7.92 18.23 1.28
C ARG A 68 -8.36 18.24 -0.17
N CYS A 69 -8.37 17.08 -0.81
CA CYS A 69 -8.59 16.98 -2.26
C CYS A 69 -9.78 16.09 -2.64
N GLY A 70 -10.42 15.44 -1.69
CA GLY A 70 -11.51 14.49 -1.93
C GLY A 70 -11.06 13.17 -2.57
N GLY A 71 -9.74 12.98 -2.80
CA GLY A 71 -9.19 11.74 -3.31
C GLY A 71 -9.28 10.60 -2.28
N GLU A 72 -8.98 9.39 -2.71
CA GLU A 72 -8.99 8.23 -1.83
C GLU A 72 -7.77 8.19 -0.93
N VAL A 73 -7.98 7.82 0.34
CA VAL A 73 -6.92 7.56 1.31
C VAL A 73 -6.82 6.06 1.53
N ALA A 74 -5.66 5.50 1.30
CA ALA A 74 -5.40 4.09 1.48
C ALA A 74 -4.48 3.80 2.66
N GLU A 75 -4.68 2.64 3.29
CA GLU A 75 -3.81 2.14 4.33
C GLU A 75 -2.56 1.51 3.74
N LEU A 76 -1.40 1.95 4.22
CA LEU A 76 -0.09 1.37 3.94
C LEU A 76 0.59 0.93 5.24
N GLN A 77 1.73 0.25 5.13
CA GLN A 77 2.47 -0.23 6.29
C GLN A 77 2.82 0.88 7.30
N LYS A 78 3.23 2.04 6.82
CA LYS A 78 3.71 3.16 7.65
C LYS A 78 2.61 4.12 8.09
N GLY A 79 1.45 4.08 7.45
CA GLY A 79 0.36 5.03 7.71
C GLY A 79 -0.74 4.99 6.67
N PHE A 80 -1.52 6.05 6.66
CA PHE A 80 -2.63 6.27 5.73
C PHE A 80 -2.27 7.44 4.82
N PHE A 81 -2.30 7.22 3.51
CA PHE A 81 -1.83 8.19 2.53
C PHE A 81 -2.87 8.44 1.46
N CYS A 82 -2.99 9.70 1.06
CA CYS A 82 -3.80 10.04 -0.10
C CYS A 82 -3.19 9.46 -1.37
N GLN A 83 -4.04 8.91 -2.23
CA GLN A 83 -3.64 8.31 -3.50
C GLN A 83 -3.48 9.34 -4.62
N ASN A 84 -3.85 10.59 -4.37
CA ASN A 84 -3.65 11.68 -5.31
C ASN A 84 -2.21 12.19 -5.21
N ASP A 85 -1.44 12.07 -6.29
CA ASP A 85 -0.03 12.47 -6.36
C ASP A 85 0.18 13.98 -6.08
N SER A 86 -0.80 14.80 -6.39
CA SER A 86 -0.78 16.24 -6.10
C SER A 86 -1.07 16.57 -4.64
N CYS A 87 -1.56 15.61 -3.86
CA CYS A 87 -1.95 15.78 -2.46
C CYS A 87 -1.00 15.02 -1.53
N LYS A 88 -0.35 15.75 -0.65
CA LYS A 88 0.60 15.16 0.32
C LYS A 88 -0.04 14.85 1.68
N PHE A 89 -1.36 14.62 1.71
CA PHE A 89 -2.04 14.27 2.95
C PHE A 89 -1.59 12.90 3.45
N ALA A 90 -1.14 12.83 4.69
CA ALA A 90 -0.66 11.61 5.32
C ALA A 90 -0.97 11.58 6.81
N ILE A 91 -1.43 10.44 7.31
CA ILE A 91 -1.57 10.13 8.73
C ILE A 91 -0.62 9.00 9.07
N TRP A 92 0.44 9.29 9.81
CA TRP A 92 1.45 8.31 10.17
C TRP A 92 1.01 7.46 11.36
N LYS A 93 1.20 6.13 11.29
CA LYS A 93 0.93 5.21 12.42
C LYS A 93 1.83 5.47 13.63
N ASN A 94 3.06 5.95 13.38
CA ASN A 94 4.03 6.32 14.41
C ASN A 94 4.01 7.81 14.78
N ASN A 95 2.90 8.50 14.54
CA ASN A 95 2.75 9.90 14.92
C ASN A 95 2.95 10.08 16.42
N LYS A 96 3.75 11.07 16.81
CA LYS A 96 4.09 11.38 18.21
C LYS A 96 2.85 11.63 19.09
N TRP A 97 1.81 12.22 18.52
CA TRP A 97 0.55 12.48 19.24
C TRP A 97 -0.13 11.18 19.66
N TRP A 98 -0.21 10.20 18.75
CA TRP A 98 -0.77 8.87 19.05
C TRP A 98 0.12 8.06 19.96
N ALA A 99 1.44 8.15 19.78
CA ALA A 99 2.42 7.48 20.63
C ALA A 99 2.34 7.96 22.09
N ALA A 100 2.18 9.28 22.33
CA ALA A 100 1.98 9.86 23.66
C ALA A 100 0.69 9.34 24.35
N LYS A 101 -0.31 8.95 23.56
CA LYS A 101 -1.56 8.35 24.08
C LYS A 101 -1.50 6.83 24.20
N LYS A 102 -0.35 6.22 23.93
CA LYS A 102 -0.14 4.75 23.86
C LYS A 102 -1.17 4.04 22.97
N LYS A 103 -1.59 4.71 21.93
CA LYS A 103 -2.54 4.23 20.90
C LYS A 103 -1.96 4.43 19.51
N GLN A 104 -2.48 3.66 18.57
CA GLN A 104 -2.18 3.84 17.15
C GLN A 104 -3.46 4.13 16.38
N PRO A 105 -3.42 4.94 15.34
CA PRO A 105 -4.56 5.16 14.48
C PRO A 105 -4.88 3.83 13.77
N THR A 106 -6.06 3.29 14.03
CA THR A 106 -6.57 2.11 13.34
C THR A 106 -7.38 2.52 12.11
N LYS A 107 -7.58 1.58 11.17
CA LYS A 107 -8.39 1.80 9.98
C LYS A 107 -9.76 2.40 10.31
N ALA A 108 -10.45 1.85 11.32
CA ALA A 108 -11.76 2.32 11.75
C ALA A 108 -11.72 3.77 12.29
N VAL A 109 -10.71 4.09 13.10
CA VAL A 109 -10.51 5.44 13.66
C VAL A 109 -10.22 6.45 12.55
N VAL A 110 -9.33 6.10 11.62
CA VAL A 110 -8.99 6.99 10.50
C VAL A 110 -10.16 7.15 9.54
N SER A 111 -10.92 6.10 9.26
CA SER A 111 -12.13 6.18 8.44
C SER A 111 -13.16 7.13 9.03
N ALA A 112 -13.42 7.04 10.34
CA ALA A 112 -14.32 7.96 11.02
C ALA A 112 -13.80 9.41 11.02
N LEU A 113 -12.48 9.59 11.21
CA LEU A 113 -11.85 10.92 11.13
C LEU A 113 -11.95 11.56 9.74
N LEU A 114 -11.85 10.76 8.69
CA LEU A 114 -11.93 11.24 7.31
C LEU A 114 -13.37 11.54 6.87
N ASN A 115 -14.36 10.78 7.38
CA ASN A 115 -15.76 10.92 7.02
C ASN A 115 -16.47 11.99 7.86
N ASP A 116 -16.26 11.97 9.18
CA ASP A 116 -16.98 12.80 10.15
C ASP A 116 -16.10 13.92 10.72
N GLY A 117 -14.79 13.91 10.44
CA GLY A 117 -13.82 14.83 11.02
C GLY A 117 -13.53 14.59 12.51
N ARG A 118 -14.29 13.73 13.16
CA ARG A 118 -14.18 13.40 14.59
C ARG A 118 -14.48 11.93 14.85
N VAL A 119 -13.84 11.38 15.86
CA VAL A 119 -14.09 10.00 16.30
C VAL A 119 -13.94 9.88 17.80
N ARG A 120 -14.83 9.13 18.44
CA ARG A 120 -14.68 8.79 19.86
C ARG A 120 -13.69 7.64 20.02
N VAL A 121 -12.62 7.86 20.76
CA VAL A 121 -11.60 6.85 21.05
C VAL A 121 -11.61 6.60 22.55
N THR A 122 -11.70 5.32 22.90
CA THR A 122 -11.68 4.86 24.30
C THR A 122 -10.28 4.40 24.70
N GLY A 123 -9.94 4.55 25.98
CA GLY A 123 -8.70 4.07 26.53
C GLY A 123 -7.46 4.86 26.05
N LEU A 124 -7.60 6.16 25.85
CA LEU A 124 -6.46 7.07 25.60
C LEU A 124 -5.67 7.24 26.91
N TYR A 125 -4.35 7.10 26.84
CA TYR A 125 -3.50 7.27 28.01
C TYR A 125 -3.21 8.74 28.28
N SER A 126 -3.32 9.14 29.57
CA SER A 126 -2.93 10.46 30.04
C SER A 126 -1.61 10.37 30.80
N GLU A 127 -0.57 11.03 30.30
CA GLU A 127 0.72 11.11 30.98
C GLU A 127 0.65 11.88 32.31
N LYS A 128 -0.29 12.87 32.40
CA LYS A 128 -0.45 13.69 33.60
C LYS A 128 -1.09 12.93 34.76
N THR A 129 -2.03 12.04 34.49
CA THR A 129 -2.78 11.31 35.54
C THR A 129 -2.40 9.84 35.65
N GLY A 130 -1.65 9.31 34.68
CA GLY A 130 -1.31 7.89 34.60
C GLY A 130 -2.50 6.96 34.34
N LYS A 131 -3.66 7.51 34.01
CA LYS A 131 -4.91 6.78 33.80
C LYS A 131 -5.35 6.83 32.34
N THR A 132 -6.18 5.89 31.95
CA THR A 132 -6.84 5.89 30.65
C THR A 132 -8.16 6.67 30.73
N TYR A 133 -8.49 7.35 29.65
CA TYR A 133 -9.73 8.13 29.50
C TYR A 133 -10.31 7.99 28.12
N ASP A 134 -11.57 8.35 27.98
CA ASP A 134 -12.27 8.37 26.70
C ASP A 134 -12.45 9.83 26.27
N ALA A 135 -12.14 10.11 25.02
CA ALA A 135 -12.34 11.44 24.44
C ALA A 135 -12.63 11.33 22.94
N ALA A 136 -13.24 12.37 22.40
CA ALA A 136 -13.33 12.50 20.96
C ALA A 136 -12.02 13.08 20.40
N VAL A 137 -11.52 12.46 19.36
CA VAL A 137 -10.38 12.95 18.59
C VAL A 137 -10.92 13.64 17.36
N VAL A 138 -10.48 14.87 17.14
CA VAL A 138 -10.83 15.67 15.97
C VAL A 138 -9.60 15.79 15.08
N LEU A 139 -9.80 15.63 13.79
CA LEU A 139 -8.78 15.84 12.79
C LEU A 139 -8.74 17.32 12.42
N GLU A 140 -7.65 17.99 12.73
CA GLU A 140 -7.35 19.35 12.26
C GLU A 140 -6.25 19.26 11.18
N ASP A 141 -6.60 19.60 9.96
CA ASP A 141 -5.64 19.66 8.86
C ASP A 141 -5.28 21.12 8.57
N ASP A 142 -4.01 21.47 8.73
CA ASP A 142 -3.48 22.80 8.47
C ASP A 142 -3.03 23.01 7.01
N GLY A 143 -3.27 22.04 6.14
CA GLY A 143 -2.83 22.05 4.74
C GLY A 143 -1.42 21.49 4.55
N GLN A 144 -0.63 21.34 5.60
CA GLN A 144 0.71 20.77 5.56
C GLN A 144 0.78 19.47 6.36
N TYR A 145 0.23 19.46 7.58
CA TYR A 145 0.24 18.30 8.46
C TYR A 145 -1.17 17.97 8.97
N ALA A 146 -1.45 16.68 9.11
CA ALA A 146 -2.64 16.22 9.80
C ALA A 146 -2.40 16.27 11.32
N ASN A 147 -3.06 17.17 12.00
CA ASN A 147 -3.01 17.34 13.45
C ASN A 147 -4.24 16.73 14.11
N PHE A 148 -4.13 16.42 15.38
CA PHE A 148 -5.20 15.81 16.15
C PHE A 148 -5.46 16.63 17.42
N LYS A 149 -6.74 16.86 17.71
CA LYS A 149 -7.18 17.56 18.89
C LYS A 149 -8.11 16.69 19.73
N LEU A 150 -8.10 16.88 21.02
CA LEU A 150 -9.01 16.20 21.93
C LEU A 150 -10.20 17.09 22.21
N GLU A 151 -11.40 16.56 22.02
CA GLU A 151 -12.64 17.12 22.52
C GLU A 151 -13.16 16.23 23.65
N PHE A 152 -13.33 16.80 24.80
CA PHE A 152 -13.99 16.13 25.91
C PHE A 152 -15.48 16.39 25.81
N ASP A 153 -16.27 15.33 25.66
CA ASP A 153 -17.72 15.45 25.85
C ASP A 153 -17.95 15.99 27.26
N GLN A 154 -18.40 17.21 27.36
CA GLN A 154 -18.94 17.69 28.61
C GLN A 154 -20.15 16.82 28.95
N ARG A 155 -19.93 15.79 29.77
CA ARG A 155 -21.04 15.14 30.45
C ARG A 155 -21.76 16.28 31.16
N LYS A 156 -22.92 16.69 30.66
CA LYS A 156 -23.88 17.40 31.46
C LYS A 156 -23.96 16.62 32.77
N GLY A 157 -23.48 17.22 33.84
CA GLY A 157 -23.59 16.66 35.17
C GLY A 157 -25.04 16.31 35.40
N GLY A 158 -25.35 15.05 35.33
CA GLY A 158 -26.60 14.53 35.87
C GLY A 158 -26.54 14.79 37.36
N SER A 159 -27.23 15.82 37.78
CA SER A 159 -27.57 16.08 39.16
C SER A 159 -28.26 14.83 39.71
N ARG A 160 -27.74 14.34 40.83
CA ARG A 160 -28.26 13.40 41.82
C ARG A 160 -27.77 12.00 41.78
#